data_45d40cb1ec8113a9b6e62abf0bd99f50
#
_entry.id   45d40cb1ec8113a9b6e62abf0bd99f50
#
_cell.length_a   1.000
_cell.length_b   1.000
_cell.length_c   1.000
_cell.angle_alpha   90.00
_cell.angle_beta   90.00
_cell.angle_gamma   90.00
#
_symmetry.space_group_name_H-M   'P 1'
#
loop_
_entity.id
_entity.type
_entity.pdbx_description
1 polymer ?
#
loop_
_entity_poly.entity_id
_entity_poly.type
_entity_poly.pdbx_seq_one_letter_code
_entity_poly.pdbx_strand_id
1 'polypeptide(L)'
;FLPEQPANYKPCGDSPEAGLKVLAGAFLGSCMASDDIVKKNRERKHAVKCNGSNIHALAVWMALKELKRKNASVDMLPDICRQTVKKCSKKYNVLCDSASGFDSALAIGGCVAGAFSDDPKEVIRMAAMSSYHLSWHPEGMRGSIVSAVCVWMALHQATIEEITRYACNHYGKDTAPVEYCFSHGRITVDMTMDDLLGTPSYQLTDNSCIIVVPEALFNLIHSDRFTSAIRTAQTYPCDKQSVPSLTGALAGALYNGVPGELLKKYKDHFPVELRARLAP
;
A
#
# COMPACT_ATOMS: atom_id res chain seq x y z
N PHE A 1 -10.35 5.91 14.25
CA PHE A 1 -9.95 5.75 12.83
C PHE A 1 -11.04 6.17 11.83
N LEU A 2 -12.25 6.54 12.27
CA LEU A 2 -13.26 6.99 11.32
C LEU A 2 -12.87 8.34 10.72
N PRO A 3 -12.83 8.46 9.37
CA PRO A 3 -12.56 9.72 8.71
C PRO A 3 -13.80 10.63 8.78
N GLU A 4 -13.55 11.94 8.67
CA GLU A 4 -14.61 12.86 8.29
C GLU A 4 -15.04 12.60 6.84
N GLN A 5 -16.30 12.84 6.52
CA GLN A 5 -16.76 12.72 5.15
C GLN A 5 -16.10 13.81 4.29
N PRO A 6 -15.47 13.45 3.16
CA PRO A 6 -14.86 14.44 2.27
C PRO A 6 -15.85 15.52 1.82
N ALA A 7 -15.40 16.76 1.69
CA ALA A 7 -16.24 17.88 1.28
C ALA A 7 -16.91 17.65 -0.09
N ASN A 8 -16.21 16.96 -0.99
CA ASN A 8 -16.69 16.61 -2.34
C ASN A 8 -17.08 15.13 -2.46
N TYR A 9 -17.58 14.53 -1.37
CA TYR A 9 -17.90 13.11 -1.33
C TYR A 9 -18.77 12.66 -2.50
N LYS A 10 -18.32 11.62 -3.18
CA LYS A 10 -19.10 10.88 -4.18
C LYS A 10 -18.95 9.38 -3.90
N PRO A 11 -20.05 8.63 -3.82
CA PRO A 11 -19.96 7.18 -3.74
C PRO A 11 -19.18 6.63 -4.94
N CYS A 12 -18.22 5.75 -4.71
CA CYS A 12 -17.50 5.07 -5.78
C CYS A 12 -18.11 3.70 -6.11
N GLY A 13 -19.02 3.26 -5.28
CA GLY A 13 -19.65 1.95 -5.34
C GLY A 13 -18.67 0.83 -4.93
N ASP A 14 -19.24 -0.28 -4.55
CA ASP A 14 -18.50 -1.51 -4.22
C ASP A 14 -17.85 -2.11 -5.48
N SER A 15 -16.80 -1.50 -6.01
CA SER A 15 -16.23 -1.87 -7.28
C SER A 15 -14.89 -2.63 -7.14
N PRO A 16 -14.84 -3.92 -7.52
CA PRO A 16 -13.57 -4.62 -7.69
C PRO A 16 -12.61 -3.93 -8.66
N GLU A 17 -13.11 -3.07 -9.55
CA GLU A 17 -12.31 -2.29 -10.49
C GLU A 17 -11.54 -1.16 -9.81
N ALA A 18 -12.10 -0.52 -8.79
CA ALA A 18 -11.36 0.43 -7.97
C ALA A 18 -10.16 -0.24 -7.30
N GLY A 19 -10.34 -1.44 -6.75
CA GLY A 19 -9.25 -2.26 -6.22
C GLY A 19 -8.19 -2.61 -7.26
N LEU A 20 -8.56 -2.79 -8.54
CA LEU A 20 -7.61 -3.00 -9.62
C LEU A 20 -6.73 -1.77 -9.90
N LYS A 21 -7.28 -0.55 -9.83
CA LYS A 21 -6.51 0.68 -10.02
C LYS A 21 -5.44 0.83 -8.93
N VAL A 22 -5.83 0.57 -7.67
CA VAL A 22 -4.94 0.57 -6.52
C VAL A 22 -3.83 -0.47 -6.67
N LEU A 23 -4.21 -1.70 -6.99
CA LEU A 23 -3.28 -2.82 -7.16
C LEU A 23 -2.32 -2.59 -8.34
N ALA A 24 -2.82 -2.10 -9.48
CA ALA A 24 -1.99 -1.74 -10.63
C ALA A 24 -0.99 -0.64 -10.28
N GLY A 25 -1.41 0.34 -9.49
CA GLY A 25 -0.53 1.39 -8.97
C GLY A 25 0.61 0.82 -8.13
N ALA A 26 0.31 -0.08 -7.19
CA ALA A 26 1.31 -0.75 -6.37
C ALA A 26 2.36 -1.51 -7.20
N PHE A 27 1.89 -2.31 -8.15
CA PHE A 27 2.79 -3.06 -9.05
C PHE A 27 3.63 -2.15 -9.94
N LEU A 28 3.04 -1.07 -10.49
CA LEU A 28 3.78 -0.09 -11.28
C LEU A 28 4.87 0.61 -10.47
N GLY A 29 4.55 1.06 -9.26
CA GLY A 29 5.54 1.68 -8.38
C GLY A 29 6.76 0.78 -8.17
N SER A 30 6.54 -0.49 -7.84
CA SER A 30 7.61 -1.48 -7.70
C SER A 30 8.38 -1.75 -8.99
N CYS A 31 7.68 -1.88 -10.13
CA CYS A 31 8.33 -2.12 -11.43
C CYS A 31 9.22 -0.96 -11.85
N MET A 32 8.75 0.27 -11.69
CA MET A 32 9.52 1.48 -12.03
C MET A 32 10.76 1.60 -11.14
N ALA A 33 10.63 1.31 -9.84
CA ALA A 33 11.75 1.30 -8.91
C ALA A 33 12.81 0.25 -9.28
N SER A 34 12.37 -0.94 -9.69
CA SER A 34 13.26 -2.02 -10.13
C SER A 34 14.00 -1.68 -11.43
N ASP A 35 13.34 -1.03 -12.38
CA ASP A 35 13.97 -0.55 -13.63
C ASP A 35 15.13 0.42 -13.35
N ASP A 36 14.96 1.32 -12.39
CA ASP A 36 16.02 2.28 -12.03
C ASP A 36 17.20 1.60 -11.35
N ILE A 37 16.95 0.60 -10.53
CA ILE A 37 17.99 -0.22 -9.88
C ILE A 37 18.80 -0.97 -10.96
N VAL A 38 18.12 -1.58 -11.94
CA VAL A 38 18.76 -2.31 -13.03
C VAL A 38 19.58 -1.39 -13.94
N LYS A 39 19.07 -0.19 -14.24
CA LYS A 39 19.81 0.81 -15.07
C LYS A 39 21.07 1.32 -14.37
N LYS A 40 21.01 1.52 -13.05
CA LYS A 40 22.17 1.96 -12.24
C LYS A 40 23.22 0.86 -12.08
N ASN A 41 22.79 -0.41 -12.04
CA ASN A 41 23.65 -1.58 -11.90
C ASN A 41 23.75 -2.31 -13.26
N ARG A 42 24.53 -1.78 -14.21
CA ARG A 42 24.66 -2.25 -15.61
C ARG A 42 24.92 -3.76 -15.82
N GLU A 43 25.09 -4.55 -14.78
CA GLU A 43 25.55 -5.94 -14.85
C GLU A 43 24.49 -7.01 -14.54
N ARG A 44 23.26 -6.66 -14.13
CA ARG A 44 22.27 -7.68 -13.76
C ARG A 44 21.00 -7.59 -14.60
N LYS A 45 20.95 -8.38 -15.67
CA LYS A 45 19.71 -8.75 -16.37
C LYS A 45 18.83 -9.65 -15.46
N HIS A 46 18.40 -9.14 -14.32
CA HIS A 46 17.36 -9.84 -13.55
C HIS A 46 16.02 -9.30 -13.98
N ALA A 47 15.16 -10.20 -14.43
CA ALA A 47 13.75 -9.89 -14.65
C ALA A 47 13.18 -9.17 -13.42
N VAL A 48 12.43 -8.10 -13.65
CA VAL A 48 11.67 -7.40 -12.60
C VAL A 48 10.80 -8.47 -11.92
N LYS A 49 11.19 -8.88 -10.72
CA LYS A 49 10.41 -9.85 -9.93
C LYS A 49 9.39 -9.08 -9.11
N CYS A 50 8.15 -9.59 -9.08
CA CYS A 50 7.17 -9.14 -8.12
C CYS A 50 7.74 -9.28 -6.70
N ASN A 51 7.67 -8.24 -5.88
CA ASN A 51 8.07 -8.33 -4.48
C ASN A 51 6.99 -9.01 -3.62
N GLY A 52 7.38 -9.45 -2.43
CA GLY A 52 6.47 -10.13 -1.49
C GLY A 52 5.28 -9.26 -1.10
N SER A 53 5.50 -7.97 -0.86
CA SER A 53 4.47 -7.01 -0.47
C SER A 53 3.37 -6.85 -1.53
N ASN A 54 3.74 -6.81 -2.82
CA ASN A 54 2.78 -6.71 -3.92
C ASN A 54 2.03 -8.03 -4.14
N ILE A 55 2.67 -9.17 -3.97
CA ILE A 55 2.00 -10.47 -4.02
C ILE A 55 1.05 -10.63 -2.82
N HIS A 56 1.40 -10.10 -1.66
CA HIS A 56 0.48 -10.03 -0.52
C HIS A 56 -0.75 -9.16 -0.87
N ALA A 57 -0.57 -7.97 -1.44
CA ALA A 57 -1.68 -7.11 -1.86
C ALA A 57 -2.59 -7.80 -2.91
N LEU A 58 -2.00 -8.53 -3.86
CA LEU A 58 -2.76 -9.37 -4.80
C LEU A 58 -3.59 -10.43 -4.06
N ALA A 59 -3.00 -11.09 -3.07
CA ALA A 59 -3.69 -12.10 -2.28
C ALA A 59 -4.84 -11.50 -1.47
N VAL A 60 -4.67 -10.32 -0.88
CA VAL A 60 -5.75 -9.58 -0.19
C VAL A 60 -6.88 -9.24 -1.16
N TRP A 61 -6.56 -8.73 -2.36
CA TRP A 61 -7.56 -8.45 -3.38
C TRP A 61 -8.37 -9.71 -3.79
N MET A 62 -7.68 -10.83 -3.98
CA MET A 62 -8.34 -12.09 -4.30
C MET A 62 -9.21 -12.59 -3.14
N ALA A 63 -8.74 -12.43 -1.90
CA ALA A 63 -9.47 -12.81 -0.70
C ALA A 63 -10.75 -11.98 -0.52
N LEU A 64 -10.69 -10.68 -0.71
CA LEU A 64 -11.83 -9.77 -0.64
C LEU A 64 -12.86 -10.07 -1.74
N LYS A 65 -12.41 -10.39 -2.96
CA LYS A 65 -13.30 -10.85 -4.03
C LYS A 65 -14.00 -12.15 -3.66
N GLU A 66 -13.28 -13.09 -3.08
CA GLU A 66 -13.85 -14.38 -2.67
C GLU A 66 -14.85 -14.19 -1.52
N LEU A 67 -14.53 -13.29 -0.56
CA LEU A 67 -15.43 -12.91 0.52
C LEU A 67 -16.77 -12.40 -0.05
N LYS A 68 -16.72 -11.44 -0.97
CA LYS A 68 -17.92 -10.88 -1.62
C LYS A 68 -18.68 -11.93 -2.44
N ARG A 69 -17.95 -12.75 -3.22
CA ARG A 69 -18.55 -13.83 -4.02
C ARG A 69 -19.34 -14.81 -3.15
N LYS A 70 -18.84 -15.11 -1.95
CA LYS A 70 -19.48 -16.03 -0.99
C LYS A 70 -20.54 -15.36 -0.13
N ASN A 71 -20.67 -14.05 -0.19
CA ASN A 71 -21.46 -13.24 0.77
C ASN A 71 -21.11 -13.60 2.23
N ALA A 72 -19.83 -13.78 2.51
CA ALA A 72 -19.35 -14.24 3.80
C ALA A 72 -19.09 -13.07 4.74
N SER A 73 -19.13 -13.33 6.07
CA SER A 73 -18.78 -12.33 7.07
C SER A 73 -17.30 -11.92 6.96
N VAL A 74 -17.02 -10.64 7.21
CA VAL A 74 -15.64 -10.10 7.26
C VAL A 74 -14.78 -10.83 8.30
N ASP A 75 -15.39 -11.44 9.32
CA ASP A 75 -14.67 -12.25 10.32
C ASP A 75 -13.98 -13.49 9.72
N MET A 76 -14.41 -13.94 8.55
CA MET A 76 -13.77 -15.04 7.81
C MET A 76 -12.56 -14.57 6.96
N LEU A 77 -12.37 -13.26 6.84
CA LEU A 77 -11.32 -12.71 5.98
C LEU A 77 -9.91 -13.16 6.36
N PRO A 78 -9.51 -13.25 7.65
CA PRO A 78 -8.18 -13.73 8.02
C PRO A 78 -7.87 -15.13 7.49
N ASP A 79 -8.82 -16.05 7.55
CA ASP A 79 -8.63 -17.42 7.06
C ASP A 79 -8.58 -17.48 5.53
N ILE A 80 -9.42 -16.70 4.85
CA ILE A 80 -9.40 -16.58 3.39
C ILE A 80 -8.09 -15.96 2.94
N CYS A 81 -7.62 -14.89 3.59
CA CYS A 81 -6.32 -14.27 3.33
C CYS A 81 -5.17 -15.26 3.51
N ARG A 82 -5.12 -15.97 4.64
CA ARG A 82 -4.08 -16.97 4.91
C ARG A 82 -3.99 -18.02 3.79
N GLN A 83 -5.13 -18.54 3.35
CA GLN A 83 -5.18 -19.52 2.27
C GLN A 83 -4.74 -18.94 0.92
N THR A 84 -5.17 -17.71 0.63
CA THR A 84 -4.88 -17.04 -0.63
C THR A 84 -3.41 -16.60 -0.70
N VAL A 85 -2.86 -16.06 0.38
CA VAL A 85 -1.44 -15.73 0.52
C VAL A 85 -0.59 -16.98 0.28
N LYS A 86 -0.91 -18.10 0.94
CA LYS A 86 -0.18 -19.36 0.75
C LYS A 86 -0.20 -19.84 -0.70
N LYS A 87 -1.33 -19.70 -1.39
CA LYS A 87 -1.46 -20.05 -2.82
C LYS A 87 -0.61 -19.13 -3.69
N CYS A 88 -0.67 -17.81 -3.45
CA CYS A 88 0.09 -16.82 -4.20
C CYS A 88 1.60 -16.98 -3.97
N SER A 89 2.05 -17.14 -2.72
CA SER A 89 3.45 -17.40 -2.38
C SER A 89 4.01 -18.60 -3.14
N LYS A 90 3.28 -19.70 -3.15
CA LYS A 90 3.68 -20.89 -3.90
C LYS A 90 3.71 -20.65 -5.41
N LYS A 91 2.67 -20.00 -5.96
CA LYS A 91 2.54 -19.76 -7.41
C LYS A 91 3.66 -18.85 -7.94
N TYR A 92 4.00 -17.80 -7.20
CA TYR A 92 4.98 -16.79 -7.62
C TYR A 92 6.38 -17.02 -7.06
N ASN A 93 6.56 -18.07 -6.25
CA ASN A 93 7.81 -18.40 -5.57
C ASN A 93 8.38 -17.20 -4.79
N VAL A 94 7.53 -16.56 -4.00
CA VAL A 94 7.84 -15.37 -3.21
C VAL A 94 7.36 -15.57 -1.78
N LEU A 95 8.16 -15.23 -0.81
CA LEU A 95 7.74 -15.18 0.59
C LEU A 95 6.87 -13.94 0.80
N CYS A 96 5.68 -14.14 1.33
CA CYS A 96 4.75 -13.08 1.71
C CYS A 96 4.63 -12.96 3.23
N ASP A 97 5.59 -13.51 3.97
CA ASP A 97 5.59 -13.47 5.41
C ASP A 97 6.17 -12.14 5.90
N SER A 98 5.47 -11.49 6.81
CA SER A 98 5.99 -10.33 7.53
C SER A 98 6.76 -10.82 8.76
N ALA A 99 8.07 -10.84 8.66
CA ALA A 99 8.93 -11.29 9.77
C ALA A 99 8.84 -10.36 11.00
N SER A 100 8.55 -9.08 10.80
CA SER A 100 8.50 -8.08 11.86
C SER A 100 7.10 -7.82 12.42
N GLY A 101 6.05 -8.25 11.70
CA GLY A 101 4.66 -8.01 12.11
C GLY A 101 4.14 -6.59 11.85
N PHE A 102 4.97 -5.65 11.39
CA PHE A 102 4.62 -4.26 11.05
C PHE A 102 5.14 -3.83 9.67
N ASP A 103 5.40 -4.79 8.83
CA ASP A 103 5.90 -4.63 7.46
C ASP A 103 4.92 -3.85 6.56
N SER A 104 5.47 -3.08 5.65
CA SER A 104 4.75 -2.31 4.63
C SER A 104 3.79 -3.14 3.75
N ALA A 105 3.99 -4.46 3.68
CA ALA A 105 3.05 -5.37 3.03
C ALA A 105 1.64 -5.24 3.58
N LEU A 106 1.50 -5.00 4.90
CA LEU A 106 0.21 -4.78 5.55
C LEU A 106 -0.44 -3.48 5.08
N ALA A 107 0.34 -2.39 4.97
CA ALA A 107 -0.15 -1.10 4.47
C ALA A 107 -0.59 -1.19 3.00
N ILE A 108 0.20 -1.86 2.15
CA ILE A 108 -0.14 -2.04 0.73
C ILE A 108 -1.38 -2.94 0.57
N GLY A 109 -1.51 -3.98 1.40
CA GLY A 109 -2.71 -4.80 1.47
C GLY A 109 -3.94 -4.01 1.93
N GLY A 110 -3.76 -3.14 2.92
CA GLY A 110 -4.79 -2.21 3.41
C GLY A 110 -5.30 -1.28 2.32
N CYS A 111 -4.41 -0.71 1.50
CA CYS A 111 -4.81 0.10 0.34
C CYS A 111 -5.85 -0.62 -0.54
N VAL A 112 -5.65 -1.91 -0.77
CA VAL A 112 -6.61 -2.71 -1.55
C VAL A 112 -7.96 -2.81 -0.84
N ALA A 113 -7.97 -3.02 0.48
CA ALA A 113 -9.21 -3.08 1.27
C ALA A 113 -9.99 -1.75 1.20
N GLY A 114 -9.28 -0.62 1.13
CA GLY A 114 -9.87 0.72 1.00
C GLY A 114 -10.78 0.92 -0.22
N ALA A 115 -10.67 0.05 -1.23
CA ALA A 115 -11.44 0.13 -2.46
C ALA A 115 -12.65 -0.83 -2.51
N PHE A 116 -13.00 -1.50 -1.40
CA PHE A 116 -14.00 -2.56 -1.42
C PHE A 116 -15.33 -2.22 -0.76
N SER A 117 -15.50 -1.04 -0.17
CA SER A 117 -16.75 -0.58 0.40
C SER A 117 -16.86 0.94 0.39
N ASP A 118 -18.07 1.46 0.23
CA ASP A 118 -18.39 2.87 0.45
C ASP A 118 -18.53 3.22 1.94
N ASP A 119 -18.73 2.22 2.81
CA ASP A 119 -18.78 2.42 4.26
C ASP A 119 -17.36 2.40 4.87
N PRO A 120 -16.86 3.52 5.41
CA PRO A 120 -15.54 3.58 6.01
C PRO A 120 -15.37 2.65 7.23
N LYS A 121 -16.47 2.32 7.94
CA LYS A 121 -16.41 1.36 9.06
C LYS A 121 -16.09 -0.03 8.55
N GLU A 122 -16.68 -0.43 7.44
CA GLU A 122 -16.42 -1.71 6.82
C GLU A 122 -15.00 -1.76 6.22
N VAL A 123 -14.55 -0.67 5.61
CA VAL A 123 -13.17 -0.53 5.13
C VAL A 123 -12.16 -0.75 6.25
N ILE A 124 -12.33 -0.08 7.39
CA ILE A 124 -11.48 -0.23 8.57
C ILE A 124 -11.47 -1.70 9.04
N ARG A 125 -12.65 -2.31 9.12
CA ARG A 125 -12.78 -3.71 9.54
C ARG A 125 -12.10 -4.67 8.55
N MET A 126 -12.29 -4.49 7.25
CA MET A 126 -11.63 -5.29 6.20
C MET A 126 -10.11 -5.13 6.24
N ALA A 127 -9.60 -3.90 6.41
CA ALA A 127 -8.17 -3.64 6.52
C ALA A 127 -7.56 -4.32 7.74
N ALA A 128 -8.19 -4.19 8.91
CA ALA A 128 -7.76 -4.86 10.14
C ALA A 128 -7.75 -6.39 9.98
N MET A 129 -8.85 -6.96 9.48
CA MET A 129 -8.98 -8.40 9.31
C MET A 129 -8.06 -8.97 8.23
N SER A 130 -7.80 -8.22 7.14
CA SER A 130 -6.82 -8.63 6.13
C SER A 130 -5.39 -8.66 6.65
N SER A 131 -5.06 -7.86 7.65
CA SER A 131 -3.74 -7.83 8.28
C SER A 131 -3.56 -8.89 9.36
N TYR A 132 -4.63 -9.23 10.05
CA TYR A 132 -4.61 -10.12 11.21
C TYR A 132 -4.04 -11.51 10.93
N HIS A 133 -4.12 -11.99 9.70
CA HIS A 133 -3.57 -13.31 9.32
C HIS A 133 -2.03 -13.34 9.29
N LEU A 134 -1.38 -12.19 9.09
CA LEU A 134 0.09 -12.06 9.12
C LEU A 134 0.58 -11.58 10.48
N SER A 135 -0.11 -10.60 11.04
CA SER A 135 0.31 -9.98 12.30
C SER A 135 -0.87 -9.31 13.01
N TRP A 136 -0.84 -9.41 14.31
CA TRP A 136 -1.69 -8.65 15.22
C TRP A 136 -0.95 -7.47 15.87
N HIS A 137 0.26 -7.16 15.38
CA HIS A 137 1.04 -6.04 15.90
C HIS A 137 0.29 -4.72 15.67
N PRO A 138 0.11 -3.88 16.73
CA PRO A 138 -0.70 -2.65 16.62
C PRO A 138 -0.24 -1.72 15.52
N GLU A 139 1.07 -1.59 15.29
CA GLU A 139 1.63 -0.72 14.26
C GLU A 139 1.32 -1.22 12.85
N GLY A 140 1.43 -2.53 12.61
CA GLY A 140 1.08 -3.12 11.32
C GLY A 140 -0.41 -2.94 11.00
N MET A 141 -1.28 -3.17 11.99
CA MET A 141 -2.72 -2.95 11.85
C MET A 141 -3.05 -1.48 11.60
N ARG A 142 -2.36 -0.55 12.30
CA ARG A 142 -2.52 0.90 12.08
C ARG A 142 -2.12 1.27 10.66
N GLY A 143 -0.96 0.80 10.18
CA GLY A 143 -0.49 1.03 8.82
C GLY A 143 -1.49 0.58 7.77
N SER A 144 -2.06 -0.61 7.95
CA SER A 144 -3.10 -1.15 7.09
C SER A 144 -4.37 -0.29 7.11
N ILE A 145 -4.87 0.05 8.29
CA ILE A 145 -6.12 0.82 8.45
C ILE A 145 -5.96 2.23 7.87
N VAL A 146 -4.90 2.95 8.22
CA VAL A 146 -4.68 4.33 7.74
C VAL A 146 -4.53 4.33 6.23
N SER A 147 -3.75 3.42 5.66
CA SER A 147 -3.59 3.31 4.21
C SER A 147 -4.92 2.99 3.50
N ALA A 148 -5.74 2.12 4.08
CA ALA A 148 -7.07 1.78 3.56
C ALA A 148 -7.99 3.00 3.54
N VAL A 149 -8.03 3.76 4.63
CA VAL A 149 -8.88 4.96 4.72
C VAL A 149 -8.37 6.06 3.79
N CYS A 150 -7.07 6.26 3.65
CA CYS A 150 -6.51 7.21 2.68
C CYS A 150 -6.95 6.86 1.24
N VAL A 151 -6.93 5.58 0.87
CA VAL A 151 -7.45 5.11 -0.43
C VAL A 151 -8.95 5.36 -0.55
N TRP A 152 -9.71 5.01 0.49
CA TRP A 152 -11.16 5.26 0.52
C TRP A 152 -11.46 6.75 0.31
N MET A 153 -10.79 7.64 1.06
CA MET A 153 -10.93 9.08 0.91
C MET A 153 -10.61 9.56 -0.51
N ALA A 154 -9.49 9.07 -1.09
CA ALA A 154 -9.10 9.41 -2.47
C ALA A 154 -10.15 8.99 -3.50
N LEU A 155 -10.69 7.78 -3.40
CA LEU A 155 -11.74 7.27 -4.27
C LEU A 155 -13.06 8.04 -4.12
N HIS A 156 -13.32 8.61 -2.95
CA HIS A 156 -14.50 9.42 -2.65
C HIS A 156 -14.27 10.93 -2.82
N GLN A 157 -13.27 11.31 -3.63
CA GLN A 157 -12.98 12.67 -4.03
C GLN A 157 -12.47 13.59 -2.90
N ALA A 158 -11.89 13.04 -1.86
CA ALA A 158 -11.16 13.84 -0.87
C ALA A 158 -9.98 14.57 -1.53
N THR A 159 -9.70 15.76 -1.06
CA THR A 159 -8.49 16.48 -1.44
C THR A 159 -7.26 15.88 -0.77
N ILE A 160 -6.08 16.17 -1.30
CA ILE A 160 -4.83 15.69 -0.68
C ILE A 160 -4.65 16.26 0.72
N GLU A 161 -5.15 17.47 0.99
CA GLU A 161 -5.11 18.11 2.30
C GLU A 161 -6.00 17.39 3.30
N GLU A 162 -7.20 16.94 2.89
CA GLU A 162 -8.10 16.15 3.74
C GLU A 162 -7.46 14.79 4.09
N ILE A 163 -6.87 14.12 3.09
CA ILE A 163 -6.18 12.83 3.28
C ILE A 163 -4.99 13.01 4.23
N THR A 164 -4.18 14.05 4.03
CA THR A 164 -3.02 14.36 4.87
C THR A 164 -3.43 14.63 6.30
N ARG A 165 -4.45 15.46 6.50
CA ARG A 165 -4.98 15.77 7.83
C ARG A 165 -5.43 14.50 8.56
N TYR A 166 -6.15 13.63 7.88
CA TYR A 166 -6.54 12.34 8.44
C TYR A 166 -5.31 11.50 8.84
N ALA A 167 -4.35 11.38 7.95
CA ALA A 167 -3.16 10.58 8.19
C ALA A 167 -2.32 11.14 9.36
N CYS A 168 -2.12 12.46 9.42
CA CYS A 168 -1.41 13.12 10.52
C CYS A 168 -2.09 12.89 11.87
N ASN A 169 -3.42 12.91 11.91
CA ASN A 169 -4.16 12.66 13.14
C ASN A 169 -4.03 11.23 13.66
N HIS A 170 -3.69 10.27 12.79
CA HIS A 170 -3.62 8.85 13.13
C HIS A 170 -2.21 8.28 13.17
N TYR A 171 -1.24 8.95 12.56
CA TYR A 171 0.20 8.65 12.68
C TYR A 171 0.96 9.70 13.49
N GLY A 172 0.31 10.79 13.90
CA GLY A 172 0.92 11.89 14.62
C GLY A 172 0.95 11.70 16.14
N LYS A 173 0.99 12.79 16.80
CA LYS A 173 1.32 13.19 18.19
C LYS A 173 1.04 12.25 19.37
N ASP A 174 0.12 11.30 19.27
CA ASP A 174 -0.31 10.43 20.39
C ASP A 174 0.15 8.97 20.24
N THR A 175 0.98 8.69 19.24
CA THR A 175 1.57 7.36 19.13
C THR A 175 2.71 7.25 20.12
N ALA A 176 2.58 6.34 21.09
CA ALA A 176 3.70 5.99 21.95
C ALA A 176 4.95 5.71 21.11
N PRO A 177 6.13 6.20 21.51
CA PRO A 177 7.36 5.96 20.79
C PRO A 177 7.52 4.46 20.56
N VAL A 178 7.69 4.07 19.29
CA VAL A 178 7.91 2.66 18.96
C VAL A 178 9.40 2.42 18.97
N GLU A 179 9.86 1.60 19.92
CA GLU A 179 11.24 1.15 19.92
C GLU A 179 11.48 0.13 18.80
N TYR A 180 12.37 0.46 17.88
CA TYR A 180 12.83 -0.46 16.86
C TYR A 180 14.15 -1.08 17.26
N CYS A 181 14.20 -2.43 17.19
CA CYS A 181 15.46 -3.15 17.28
C CYS A 181 15.98 -3.42 15.87
N PHE A 182 16.96 -2.67 15.44
CA PHE A 182 17.70 -2.96 14.22
C PHE A 182 18.89 -3.87 14.53
N SER A 183 19.46 -4.50 13.50
CA SER A 183 20.68 -5.31 13.62
C SER A 183 21.88 -4.55 14.21
N HIS A 184 21.81 -3.23 14.32
CA HIS A 184 22.88 -2.33 14.78
C HIS A 184 22.50 -1.48 16.01
N GLY A 185 21.37 -1.76 16.66
CA GLY A 185 20.96 -1.02 17.86
C GLY A 185 19.46 -0.77 17.97
N ARG A 186 19.04 -0.16 19.09
CA ARG A 186 17.68 0.32 19.30
C ARG A 186 17.61 1.76 18.80
N ILE A 187 16.62 2.06 17.96
CA ILE A 187 16.28 3.43 17.58
C ILE A 187 14.88 3.70 18.11
N THR A 188 14.75 4.74 18.92
CA THR A 188 13.44 5.28 19.28
C THR A 188 13.09 6.30 18.21
N VAL A 189 12.03 6.03 17.44
CA VAL A 189 11.55 6.98 16.42
C VAL A 189 10.46 7.81 17.06
N ASP A 190 10.83 8.98 17.50
CA ASP A 190 9.94 10.02 18.06
C ASP A 190 9.44 10.97 16.96
N MET A 191 9.34 10.46 15.73
CA MET A 191 8.96 11.25 14.57
C MET A 191 7.43 11.31 14.45
N THR A 192 6.92 12.52 14.44
CA THR A 192 5.53 12.78 14.05
C THR A 192 5.38 12.78 12.53
N MET A 193 4.15 12.66 12.02
CA MET A 193 3.88 12.84 10.61
C MET A 193 4.32 14.21 10.11
N ASP A 194 4.16 15.27 10.94
CA ASP A 194 4.59 16.64 10.60
C ASP A 194 6.10 16.73 10.41
N ASP A 195 6.88 16.02 11.23
CA ASP A 195 8.34 15.95 11.09
C ASP A 195 8.72 15.24 9.79
N LEU A 196 8.02 14.17 9.44
CA LEU A 196 8.26 13.42 8.20
C LEU A 196 7.83 14.19 6.95
N LEU A 197 6.73 14.92 7.01
CA LEU A 197 6.26 15.79 5.93
C LEU A 197 7.14 17.03 5.75
N GLY A 198 7.77 17.51 6.84
CA GLY A 198 8.68 18.66 6.82
C GLY A 198 10.12 18.32 6.44
N THR A 199 10.57 17.09 6.69
CA THR A 199 11.98 16.71 6.48
C THR A 199 12.08 15.25 6.03
N PRO A 200 12.45 14.98 4.77
CA PRO A 200 12.62 13.61 4.30
C PRO A 200 13.66 12.88 5.16
N SER A 201 13.27 11.78 5.76
CA SER A 201 14.15 10.99 6.62
C SER A 201 15.08 10.10 5.78
N TYR A 202 16.15 10.66 5.23
CA TYR A 202 17.16 9.93 4.44
C TYR A 202 17.97 8.89 5.21
N GLN A 203 17.72 8.73 6.50
CA GLN A 203 18.57 7.92 7.38
C GLN A 203 17.96 6.58 7.80
N LEU A 204 16.67 6.34 7.54
CA LEU A 204 16.00 5.12 7.96
C LEU A 204 15.90 4.14 6.78
N THR A 205 16.39 2.92 6.98
CA THR A 205 16.46 1.87 5.95
C THR A 205 15.43 0.76 6.15
N ASP A 206 14.46 0.97 7.04
CA ASP A 206 13.46 -0.01 7.42
C ASP A 206 12.23 0.05 6.51
N ASN A 207 11.58 -1.09 6.31
CA ASN A 207 10.35 -1.23 5.54
C ASN A 207 9.09 -1.25 6.41
N SER A 208 9.18 -0.78 7.65
CA SER A 208 8.04 -0.73 8.58
C SER A 208 6.97 0.26 8.15
N CYS A 209 5.74 0.01 8.56
CA CYS A 209 4.61 0.90 8.26
C CYS A 209 4.82 2.33 8.76
N ILE A 210 5.44 2.50 9.93
CA ILE A 210 5.70 3.82 10.53
C ILE A 210 6.62 4.70 9.67
N ILE A 211 7.41 4.09 8.81
CA ILE A 211 8.32 4.81 7.89
C ILE A 211 7.68 4.89 6.50
N VAL A 212 7.24 3.76 5.97
CA VAL A 212 6.79 3.66 4.58
C VAL A 212 5.49 4.43 4.34
N VAL A 213 4.57 4.46 5.31
CA VAL A 213 3.27 5.16 5.14
C VAL A 213 3.46 6.68 5.08
N PRO A 214 4.18 7.32 6.03
CA PRO A 214 4.47 8.75 5.94
C PRO A 214 5.24 9.15 4.68
N GLU A 215 6.25 8.36 4.31
CA GLU A 215 7.03 8.60 3.10
C GLU A 215 6.18 8.55 1.83
N ALA A 216 5.27 7.56 1.73
CA ALA A 216 4.37 7.46 0.59
C ALA A 216 3.41 8.65 0.50
N LEU A 217 2.89 9.12 1.63
CA LEU A 217 2.02 10.31 1.69
C LEU A 217 2.80 11.59 1.36
N PHE A 218 4.03 11.72 1.85
CA PHE A 218 4.92 12.83 1.48
C PHE A 218 5.09 12.94 -0.03
N ASN A 219 5.33 11.81 -0.70
CA ASN A 219 5.47 11.77 -2.16
C ASN A 219 4.21 12.23 -2.91
N LEU A 220 3.03 11.92 -2.37
CA LEU A 220 1.76 12.36 -2.96
C LEU A 220 1.54 13.86 -2.79
N ILE A 221 1.79 14.40 -1.61
CA ILE A 221 1.59 15.82 -1.29
C ILE A 221 2.45 16.71 -2.19
N HIS A 222 3.67 16.27 -2.50
CA HIS A 222 4.61 17.01 -3.35
C HIS A 222 4.52 16.64 -4.84
N SER A 223 3.41 16.04 -5.26
CA SER A 223 3.24 15.56 -6.64
C SER A 223 1.88 15.98 -7.21
N ASP A 224 1.89 16.33 -8.49
CA ASP A 224 0.73 16.76 -9.27
C ASP A 224 0.10 15.62 -10.08
N ARG A 225 0.79 14.47 -10.17
CA ARG A 225 0.39 13.33 -11.02
C ARG A 225 1.08 12.04 -10.61
N PHE A 226 0.52 10.91 -11.05
CA PHE A 226 1.02 9.57 -10.77
C PHE A 226 2.53 9.41 -10.99
N THR A 227 3.02 9.85 -12.16
CA THR A 227 4.43 9.67 -12.53
C THR A 227 5.39 10.48 -11.69
N SER A 228 5.03 11.70 -11.28
CA SER A 228 5.85 12.51 -10.39
C SER A 228 5.93 11.90 -9.00
N ALA A 229 4.81 11.42 -8.46
CA ALA A 229 4.78 10.73 -7.18
C ALA A 229 5.74 9.53 -7.12
N ILE A 230 5.70 8.67 -8.15
CA ILE A 230 6.59 7.50 -8.18
C ILE A 230 8.06 7.91 -8.35
N ARG A 231 8.36 8.92 -9.17
CA ARG A 231 9.74 9.41 -9.34
C ARG A 231 10.31 9.96 -8.05
N THR A 232 9.51 10.72 -7.29
CA THR A 232 9.92 11.22 -5.97
C THR A 232 10.16 10.03 -5.03
N ALA A 233 9.26 9.06 -4.98
CA ALA A 233 9.39 7.87 -4.15
C ALA A 233 10.67 7.05 -4.44
N GLN A 234 11.17 7.06 -5.66
CA GLN A 234 12.42 6.36 -6.05
C GLN A 234 13.69 7.03 -5.54
N THR A 235 13.63 8.29 -5.12
CA THR A 235 14.81 9.03 -4.62
C THR A 235 15.18 8.65 -3.20
N TYR A 236 14.27 8.04 -2.44
CA TYR A 236 14.50 7.67 -1.05
C TYR A 236 15.47 6.50 -0.90
N PRO A 237 16.38 6.57 0.07
CA PRO A 237 17.36 5.50 0.32
C PRO A 237 16.74 4.28 1.03
N CYS A 238 15.60 4.47 1.70
CA CYS A 238 14.85 3.41 2.37
C CYS A 238 14.36 2.35 1.38
N ASP A 239 13.64 1.36 1.83
CA ASP A 239 13.18 0.25 1.00
C ASP A 239 12.73 0.70 -0.40
N LYS A 240 13.61 0.48 -1.38
CA LYS A 240 13.47 0.95 -2.77
C LYS A 240 12.27 0.37 -3.50
N GLN A 241 11.54 -0.55 -2.89
CA GLN A 241 10.38 -1.18 -3.49
C GLN A 241 9.09 -0.86 -2.73
N SER A 242 9.13 -0.83 -1.40
CA SER A 242 7.92 -0.66 -0.59
C SER A 242 7.37 0.77 -0.66
N VAL A 243 8.22 1.80 -0.54
CA VAL A 243 7.77 3.20 -0.67
C VAL A 243 7.16 3.46 -2.04
N PRO A 244 7.82 3.14 -3.18
CA PRO A 244 7.19 3.32 -4.49
C PRO A 244 5.93 2.46 -4.70
N SER A 245 5.86 1.26 -4.11
CA SER A 245 4.66 0.42 -4.19
C SER A 245 3.48 1.04 -3.47
N LEU A 246 3.69 1.50 -2.23
CA LEU A 246 2.63 2.13 -1.45
C LEU A 246 2.23 3.48 -2.06
N THR A 247 3.19 4.31 -2.46
CA THR A 247 2.94 5.55 -3.21
C THR A 247 2.12 5.27 -4.46
N GLY A 248 2.46 4.21 -5.21
CA GLY A 248 1.74 3.80 -6.41
C GLY A 248 0.31 3.36 -6.13
N ALA A 249 0.08 2.63 -5.04
CA ALA A 249 -1.27 2.23 -4.62
C ALA A 249 -2.15 3.45 -4.31
N LEU A 250 -1.65 4.36 -3.50
CA LEU A 250 -2.33 5.61 -3.13
C LEU A 250 -2.54 6.52 -4.34
N ALA A 251 -1.51 6.70 -5.19
CA ALA A 251 -1.61 7.48 -6.42
C ALA A 251 -2.60 6.89 -7.42
N GLY A 252 -2.69 5.54 -7.50
CA GLY A 252 -3.67 4.85 -8.33
C GLY A 252 -5.11 5.15 -7.92
N ALA A 253 -5.36 5.37 -6.63
CA ALA A 253 -6.65 5.83 -6.13
C ALA A 253 -6.86 7.33 -6.41
N LEU A 254 -5.90 8.17 -6.01
CA LEU A 254 -5.99 9.63 -6.07
C LEU A 254 -6.13 10.16 -7.50
N TYR A 255 -5.37 9.61 -8.44
CA TYR A 255 -5.39 10.02 -9.86
C TYR A 255 -6.29 9.15 -10.73
N ASN A 256 -7.21 8.41 -10.11
CA ASN A 256 -8.23 7.58 -10.79
C ASN A 256 -7.65 6.53 -11.74
N GLY A 257 -6.51 5.96 -11.38
CA GLY A 257 -5.85 4.89 -12.12
C GLY A 257 -4.39 5.17 -12.45
N VAL A 258 -3.85 4.38 -13.33
CA VAL A 258 -2.44 4.43 -13.75
C VAL A 258 -2.33 4.84 -15.22
N PRO A 259 -1.27 5.58 -15.61
CA PRO A 259 -1.09 5.99 -17.00
C PRO A 259 -1.02 4.79 -17.95
N GLY A 260 -1.83 4.82 -19.04
CA GLY A 260 -1.92 3.72 -20.01
C GLY A 260 -0.60 3.36 -20.67
N GLU A 261 0.27 4.34 -20.91
CA GLU A 261 1.61 4.12 -21.48
C GLU A 261 2.50 3.31 -20.53
N LEU A 262 2.41 3.57 -19.23
CA LEU A 262 3.13 2.79 -18.21
C LEU A 262 2.56 1.38 -18.09
N LEU A 263 1.25 1.23 -18.16
CA LEU A 263 0.62 -0.09 -18.20
C LEU A 263 1.12 -0.91 -19.40
N LYS A 264 1.14 -0.33 -20.60
CA LYS A 264 1.68 -1.01 -21.80
C LYS A 264 3.14 -1.43 -21.61
N LYS A 265 3.96 -0.57 -20.99
CA LYS A 265 5.39 -0.84 -20.78
C LYS A 265 5.63 -1.97 -19.76
N TYR A 266 4.87 -2.01 -18.68
CA TYR A 266 5.17 -2.89 -17.53
C TYR A 266 4.19 -4.05 -17.33
N LYS A 267 3.11 -4.15 -18.10
CA LYS A 267 2.07 -5.18 -17.90
C LYS A 267 2.59 -6.62 -17.91
N ASP A 268 3.64 -6.88 -18.68
CA ASP A 268 4.21 -8.25 -18.77
C ASP A 268 4.92 -8.68 -17.48
N HIS A 269 5.25 -7.75 -16.62
CA HIS A 269 5.80 -8.00 -15.28
C HIS A 269 4.72 -8.23 -14.22
N PHE A 270 3.45 -8.00 -14.56
CA PHE A 270 2.34 -8.16 -13.64
C PHE A 270 1.90 -9.62 -13.54
N PRO A 271 1.36 -10.04 -12.38
CA PRO A 271 0.70 -11.33 -12.24
C PRO A 271 -0.39 -11.54 -13.28
N VAL A 272 -0.58 -12.79 -13.71
CA VAL A 272 -1.56 -13.13 -14.75
C VAL A 272 -2.99 -12.70 -14.38
N GLU A 273 -3.35 -12.76 -13.09
CA GLU A 273 -4.65 -12.34 -12.58
C GLU A 273 -4.91 -10.85 -12.78
N LEU A 274 -3.85 -10.06 -12.70
CA LEU A 274 -3.92 -8.60 -12.90
C LEU A 274 -3.88 -8.26 -14.39
N ARG A 275 -2.97 -8.87 -15.15
CA ARG A 275 -2.85 -8.67 -16.61
C ARG A 275 -4.15 -8.94 -17.36
N ALA A 276 -4.82 -10.03 -17.02
CA ALA A 276 -6.07 -10.43 -17.67
C ALA A 276 -7.22 -9.42 -17.50
N ARG A 277 -7.13 -8.51 -16.52
CA ARG A 277 -8.15 -7.53 -16.19
C ARG A 277 -7.78 -6.09 -16.56
N LEU A 278 -6.51 -5.84 -16.80
CA LEU A 278 -5.96 -4.55 -17.23
C LEU A 278 -5.76 -4.50 -18.77
N ALA A 279 -6.24 -5.49 -19.49
CA ALA A 279 -6.26 -5.42 -20.96
C ALA A 279 -7.23 -4.31 -21.39
N PRO A 280 -6.86 -3.50 -22.40
CA PRO A 280 -7.70 -2.43 -22.93
C PRO A 280 -9.00 -2.96 -23.55
#